data_43883f0fb5b7cca06d3293609d88e676
#
_entry.id   43883f0fb5b7cca06d3293609d88e676
#
_cell.length_a   1.000
_cell.length_b   1.000
_cell.length_c   1.000
_cell.angle_alpha   90.00
_cell.angle_beta   90.00
_cell.angle_gamma   90.00
#
_symmetry.space_group_name_H-M   'P 1'
#
loop_
_entity.id
_entity.type
_entity.pdbx_description
1 polymer ?
#
loop_
_entity_poly.entity_id
_entity_poly.type
_entity_poly.pdbx_seq_one_letter_code
_entity_poly.pdbx_strand_id
1 'polypeptide(L)'
;MTSVKVKFTPSSVILKEGTVHYQIIHHCKVRHIRTGYKLFPSEWISASGEINVSAGSGEGRKSYLAALKNQIDKDLFRIKKCINRLNQEDSPFTVDRIIELYTVPEGNCTFLLYGKELLVELRQIGKVRTAGTYQNALNSFERFRGHRGDIPLDELDSNQMITYESWLKGTGVCPNTSSYYMRNLRAIYNRAVSEGLVVQRNPFKHVYTGIDKTKKRAVSLSVIRRIRDLDL
;
A
#
# COMPACT_ATOMS: atom_id res chain seq x y z
N MET A 1 -26.58 0.79 -6.73
CA MET A 1 -25.45 1.09 -7.63
C MET A 1 -24.75 2.36 -7.14
N THR A 2 -23.42 2.36 -7.07
CA THR A 2 -22.63 3.51 -6.62
C THR A 2 -21.90 4.12 -7.81
N SER A 3 -21.93 5.43 -7.96
CA SER A 3 -21.18 6.14 -9.00
C SER A 3 -20.42 7.33 -8.43
N VAL A 4 -19.25 7.62 -9.04
CA VAL A 4 -18.39 8.76 -8.68
C VAL A 4 -18.16 9.58 -9.94
N LYS A 5 -18.35 10.89 -9.84
CA LYS A 5 -18.13 11.84 -10.94
C LYS A 5 -17.29 13.02 -10.47
N VAL A 6 -16.41 13.48 -11.33
CA VAL A 6 -15.70 14.75 -11.12
C VAL A 6 -16.59 15.88 -11.63
N LYS A 7 -16.72 16.93 -10.86
CA LYS A 7 -17.52 18.11 -11.17
C LYS A 7 -16.69 19.37 -10.96
N PHE A 8 -16.92 20.34 -11.80
CA PHE A 8 -16.33 21.66 -11.70
C PHE A 8 -17.41 22.70 -11.46
N THR A 9 -17.18 23.58 -10.50
CA THR A 9 -18.03 24.75 -10.23
C THR A 9 -17.23 25.99 -10.53
N PRO A 10 -17.60 26.77 -11.56
CA PRO A 10 -16.94 28.02 -11.88
C PRO A 10 -17.12 29.03 -10.74
N SER A 11 -16.18 29.97 -10.64
CA SER A 11 -16.29 31.12 -9.72
C SER A 11 -17.38 32.08 -10.22
N SER A 12 -18.11 32.66 -9.28
CA SER A 12 -19.02 33.80 -9.59
C SER A 12 -18.27 35.10 -9.95
N VAL A 13 -16.99 35.14 -9.62
CA VAL A 13 -16.14 36.34 -9.94
C VAL A 13 -15.45 36.08 -11.27
N ILE A 14 -15.54 37.04 -12.16
CA ILE A 14 -14.91 37.00 -13.48
C ILE A 14 -13.39 36.88 -13.33
N LEU A 15 -12.75 36.06 -14.17
CA LEU A 15 -11.30 35.78 -14.17
C LEU A 15 -10.74 35.06 -12.92
N LYS A 16 -11.61 34.60 -12.05
CA LYS A 16 -11.19 33.79 -10.88
C LYS A 16 -11.38 32.31 -11.15
N GLU A 17 -10.43 31.51 -10.63
CA GLU A 17 -10.51 30.04 -10.69
C GLU A 17 -11.74 29.52 -9.96
N GLY A 18 -12.40 28.53 -10.55
CA GLY A 18 -13.43 27.73 -9.93
C GLY A 18 -12.85 26.55 -9.14
N THR A 19 -13.70 25.72 -8.59
CA THR A 19 -13.31 24.60 -7.72
C THR A 19 -13.77 23.25 -8.28
N VAL A 20 -12.88 22.26 -8.23
CA VAL A 20 -13.21 20.87 -8.53
C VAL A 20 -13.75 20.18 -7.28
N HIS A 21 -14.73 19.31 -7.43
CA HIS A 21 -15.26 18.48 -6.35
C HIS A 21 -15.66 17.12 -6.89
N TYR A 22 -15.66 16.11 -6.01
CA TYR A 22 -16.16 14.78 -6.34
C TYR A 22 -17.62 14.66 -5.91
N GLN A 23 -18.46 14.17 -6.80
CA GLN A 23 -19.83 13.83 -6.54
C GLN A 23 -19.96 12.32 -6.41
N ILE A 24 -20.38 11.83 -5.25
CA ILE A 24 -20.64 10.42 -4.99
C ILE A 24 -22.16 10.22 -4.92
N ILE A 25 -22.67 9.27 -5.67
CA ILE A 25 -24.08 8.89 -5.70
C ILE A 25 -24.17 7.43 -5.28
N HIS A 26 -24.94 7.14 -4.22
CA HIS A 26 -25.19 5.80 -3.73
C HIS A 26 -26.65 5.71 -3.24
N HIS A 27 -27.43 4.74 -3.76
CA HIS A 27 -28.85 4.57 -3.42
C HIS A 27 -29.65 5.88 -3.44
N CYS A 28 -29.54 6.64 -4.55
CA CYS A 28 -30.19 7.95 -4.76
C CYS A 28 -29.77 9.07 -3.78
N LYS A 29 -28.84 8.81 -2.85
CA LYS A 29 -28.26 9.84 -2.01
C LYS A 29 -26.99 10.40 -2.66
N VAL A 30 -26.88 11.72 -2.68
CA VAL A 30 -25.76 12.46 -3.29
C VAL A 30 -24.97 13.16 -2.20
N ARG A 31 -23.65 13.05 -2.27
CA ARG A 31 -22.72 13.80 -1.43
C ARG A 31 -21.58 14.36 -2.28
N HIS A 32 -21.04 15.47 -1.83
CA HIS A 32 -19.93 16.16 -2.47
C HIS A 32 -18.70 16.17 -1.56
N ILE A 33 -17.56 15.77 -2.11
CA ILE A 33 -16.26 15.95 -1.47
C ILE A 33 -15.60 17.18 -2.09
N ARG A 34 -15.37 18.20 -1.28
CA ARG A 34 -14.65 19.40 -1.71
C ARG A 34 -13.16 19.08 -1.80
N THR A 35 -12.56 19.44 -2.95
CA THR A 35 -11.11 19.38 -3.13
C THR A 35 -10.53 20.80 -3.00
N GLY A 36 -9.24 20.90 -2.75
CA GLY A 36 -8.55 22.21 -2.84
C GLY A 36 -8.18 22.61 -4.27
N TYR A 37 -8.58 21.83 -5.29
CA TYR A 37 -8.15 21.98 -6.68
C TYR A 37 -8.89 23.09 -7.37
N LYS A 38 -8.12 23.96 -8.05
CA LYS A 38 -8.64 25.14 -8.73
C LYS A 38 -8.26 25.14 -10.19
N LEU A 39 -9.24 25.53 -11.06
CA LEU A 39 -9.12 25.57 -12.50
C LEU A 39 -9.81 26.82 -13.02
N PHE A 40 -9.34 27.33 -14.17
CA PHE A 40 -10.12 28.28 -14.96
C PHE A 40 -11.19 27.55 -15.79
N PRO A 41 -12.33 28.19 -16.09
CA PRO A 41 -13.39 27.58 -16.90
C PRO A 41 -12.92 27.05 -18.26
N SER A 42 -11.92 27.69 -18.89
CA SER A 42 -11.31 27.30 -20.17
C SER A 42 -10.51 25.97 -20.05
N GLU A 43 -10.05 25.62 -18.85
CA GLU A 43 -9.25 24.42 -18.58
C GLU A 43 -10.11 23.19 -18.27
N TRP A 44 -11.43 23.32 -18.28
CA TRP A 44 -12.37 22.26 -17.97
C TRP A 44 -13.21 21.87 -19.20
N ILE A 45 -13.26 20.58 -19.52
CA ILE A 45 -14.10 20.01 -20.58
C ILE A 45 -15.39 19.47 -19.93
N SER A 46 -16.46 20.24 -20.02
CA SER A 46 -17.74 19.88 -19.40
C SER A 46 -18.37 18.61 -19.97
N ALA A 47 -18.14 18.30 -21.24
CA ALA A 47 -18.69 17.11 -21.90
C ALA A 47 -18.10 15.80 -21.36
N SER A 48 -16.79 15.74 -21.14
CA SER A 48 -16.09 14.56 -20.62
C SER A 48 -15.89 14.58 -19.10
N GLY A 49 -15.99 15.75 -18.46
CA GLY A 49 -15.68 15.91 -17.05
C GLY A 49 -14.18 15.81 -16.75
N GLU A 50 -13.33 16.26 -17.67
CA GLU A 50 -11.88 16.15 -17.60
C GLU A 50 -11.18 17.51 -17.70
N ILE A 51 -9.91 17.54 -17.29
CA ILE A 51 -9.03 18.70 -17.40
C ILE A 51 -8.45 18.79 -18.82
N ASN A 52 -8.57 19.96 -19.44
CA ASN A 52 -7.89 20.28 -20.68
C ASN A 52 -6.48 20.82 -20.40
N VAL A 53 -5.49 19.96 -20.41
CA VAL A 53 -4.09 20.34 -20.16
C VAL A 53 -3.57 21.32 -21.22
N SER A 54 -4.05 21.20 -22.47
CA SER A 54 -3.61 22.04 -23.58
C SER A 54 -4.08 23.50 -23.46
N ALA A 55 -5.13 23.77 -22.69
CA ALA A 55 -5.66 25.11 -22.47
C ALA A 55 -4.82 25.96 -21.49
N GLY A 56 -3.83 25.38 -20.83
CA GLY A 56 -2.94 26.08 -19.91
C GLY A 56 -2.06 27.12 -20.62
N SER A 57 -2.05 28.33 -20.10
CA SER A 57 -1.21 29.45 -20.60
C SER A 57 0.22 29.29 -20.04
N GLY A 58 1.16 28.83 -20.89
CA GLY A 58 2.57 28.65 -20.55
C GLY A 58 2.89 27.24 -19.97
N GLU A 59 4.19 26.88 -20.01
CA GLU A 59 4.66 25.55 -19.61
C GLU A 59 4.41 25.26 -18.11
N GLY A 60 4.55 26.25 -17.25
CA GLY A 60 4.29 26.08 -15.81
C GLY A 60 2.82 25.72 -15.52
N ARG A 61 1.87 26.34 -16.23
CA ARG A 61 0.45 26.04 -16.06
C ARG A 61 0.08 24.68 -16.63
N LYS A 62 0.64 24.30 -17.77
CA LYS A 62 0.45 22.96 -18.35
C LYS A 62 0.98 21.86 -17.42
N SER A 63 2.16 22.07 -16.83
CA SER A 63 2.73 21.15 -15.85
C SER A 63 1.83 21.01 -14.61
N TYR A 64 1.30 22.13 -14.09
CA TYR A 64 0.33 22.11 -13.00
C TYR A 64 -0.94 21.33 -13.36
N LEU A 65 -1.52 21.59 -14.54
CA LEU A 65 -2.74 20.89 -14.99
C LEU A 65 -2.51 19.38 -15.19
N ALA A 66 -1.35 19.00 -15.71
CA ALA A 66 -0.96 17.60 -15.84
C ALA A 66 -0.80 16.92 -14.47
N ALA A 67 -0.14 17.56 -13.51
CA ALA A 67 0.00 17.08 -12.15
C ALA A 67 -1.38 16.97 -11.47
N LEU A 68 -2.23 17.95 -11.67
CA LEU A 68 -3.59 17.96 -11.11
C LEU A 68 -4.46 16.85 -11.70
N LYS A 69 -4.38 16.59 -13.01
CA LYS A 69 -5.06 15.45 -13.65
C LYS A 69 -4.63 14.14 -13.03
N ASN A 70 -3.32 13.92 -12.89
CA ASN A 70 -2.79 12.73 -12.23
C ASN A 70 -3.25 12.59 -10.77
N GLN A 71 -3.39 13.71 -10.05
CA GLN A 71 -3.87 13.69 -8.67
C GLN A 71 -5.36 13.33 -8.59
N ILE A 72 -6.18 13.88 -9.49
CA ILE A 72 -7.60 13.53 -9.58
C ILE A 72 -7.78 12.04 -9.91
N ASP A 73 -6.97 11.49 -10.81
CA ASP A 73 -7.02 10.06 -11.15
C ASP A 73 -6.68 9.18 -9.95
N LYS A 74 -5.69 9.57 -9.14
CA LYS A 74 -5.35 8.89 -7.88
C LYS A 74 -6.52 8.96 -6.88
N ASP A 75 -7.12 10.13 -6.70
CA ASP A 75 -8.23 10.33 -5.78
C ASP A 75 -9.46 9.50 -6.21
N LEU A 76 -9.77 9.47 -7.50
CA LEU A 76 -10.85 8.62 -8.05
C LEU A 76 -10.57 7.14 -7.81
N PHE A 77 -9.33 6.72 -8.00
CA PHE A 77 -8.92 5.34 -7.71
C PHE A 77 -9.14 5.00 -6.24
N ARG A 78 -8.73 5.89 -5.30
CA ARG A 78 -8.96 5.73 -3.86
C ARG A 78 -10.44 5.60 -3.52
N ILE A 79 -11.27 6.51 -4.03
CA ILE A 79 -12.71 6.47 -3.78
C ILE A 79 -13.31 5.15 -4.29
N LYS A 80 -12.96 4.73 -5.51
CA LYS A 80 -13.40 3.45 -6.08
C LYS A 80 -12.97 2.25 -5.22
N LYS A 81 -11.75 2.29 -4.68
CA LYS A 81 -11.23 1.27 -3.78
C LYS A 81 -12.03 1.19 -2.48
N CYS A 82 -12.34 2.33 -1.85
CA CYS A 82 -13.22 2.36 -0.67
C CYS A 82 -14.59 1.75 -0.97
N ILE A 83 -15.17 2.06 -2.14
CA ILE A 83 -16.45 1.50 -2.57
C ILE A 83 -16.35 -0.02 -2.77
N ASN A 84 -15.29 -0.51 -3.43
CA ASN A 84 -15.09 -1.94 -3.66
C ASN A 84 -14.93 -2.70 -2.34
N ARG A 85 -14.18 -2.14 -1.38
CA ARG A 85 -14.03 -2.71 -0.03
C ARG A 85 -15.39 -2.85 0.65
N LEU A 86 -16.19 -1.79 0.66
CA LEU A 86 -17.53 -1.82 1.28
C LEU A 86 -18.48 -2.79 0.59
N ASN A 87 -18.38 -2.95 -0.73
CA ASN A 87 -19.17 -3.94 -1.46
C ASN A 87 -18.76 -5.39 -1.12
N GLN A 88 -17.52 -5.64 -0.69
CA GLN A 88 -17.03 -6.97 -0.28
C GLN A 88 -17.43 -7.32 1.16
N GLU A 89 -17.72 -6.32 2.00
CA GLU A 89 -18.11 -6.53 3.41
C GLU A 89 -19.55 -7.05 3.58
N ASP A 90 -20.31 -7.26 2.48
CA ASP A 90 -21.69 -7.79 2.41
C ASP A 90 -22.70 -7.11 3.37
N SER A 91 -22.34 -5.93 3.88
CA SER A 91 -23.19 -5.15 4.78
C SER A 91 -23.68 -3.86 4.10
N PRO A 92 -24.92 -3.43 4.33
CA PRO A 92 -25.43 -2.18 3.77
C PRO A 92 -24.63 -1.00 4.31
N PHE A 93 -24.15 -0.16 3.40
CA PHE A 93 -23.38 1.05 3.76
C PHE A 93 -24.01 2.32 3.19
N THR A 94 -23.62 3.46 3.74
CA THR A 94 -24.11 4.78 3.31
C THR A 94 -23.03 5.55 2.55
N VAL A 95 -23.44 6.61 1.82
CA VAL A 95 -22.49 7.52 1.16
C VAL A 95 -21.55 8.15 2.17
N ASP A 96 -22.03 8.46 3.36
CA ASP A 96 -21.24 9.08 4.43
C ASP A 96 -20.11 8.13 4.88
N ARG A 97 -20.36 6.80 4.90
CA ARG A 97 -19.32 5.80 5.20
C ARG A 97 -18.21 5.77 4.15
N ILE A 98 -18.55 5.97 2.86
CA ILE A 98 -17.54 6.09 1.79
C ILE A 98 -16.66 7.32 2.04
N ILE A 99 -17.27 8.45 2.41
CA ILE A 99 -16.55 9.70 2.70
C ILE A 99 -15.65 9.56 3.91
N GLU A 100 -16.12 8.94 5.00
CA GLU A 100 -15.31 8.65 6.18
C GLU A 100 -14.06 7.86 5.81
N LEU A 101 -14.20 6.75 5.08
CA LEU A 101 -13.07 5.93 4.65
C LEU A 101 -12.11 6.69 3.71
N TYR A 102 -12.63 7.53 2.84
CA TYR A 102 -11.80 8.35 1.95
C TYR A 102 -11.08 9.47 2.72
N THR A 103 -11.75 10.07 3.72
CA THR A 103 -11.19 11.20 4.49
C THR A 103 -10.12 10.75 5.49
N VAL A 104 -10.13 9.46 5.88
CA VAL A 104 -8.99 8.90 6.62
C VAL A 104 -7.73 9.02 5.74
N PRO A 105 -6.72 9.78 6.15
CA PRO A 105 -5.51 9.96 5.36
C PRO A 105 -4.88 8.60 5.07
N GLU A 106 -4.54 8.32 3.81
CA GLU A 106 -3.76 7.12 3.45
C GLU A 106 -2.37 7.12 4.14
N GLY A 107 -1.95 8.24 4.69
CA GLY A 107 -0.77 8.37 5.53
C GLY A 107 -0.78 7.55 6.83
N ASN A 108 -1.91 6.92 7.18
CA ASN A 108 -1.99 6.01 8.32
C ASN A 108 -1.91 4.53 7.94
N CYS A 109 -1.79 4.16 6.67
CA CYS A 109 -1.50 2.77 6.29
C CYS A 109 -0.01 2.52 6.47
N THR A 110 0.36 2.19 7.70
CA THR A 110 1.73 1.86 8.05
C THR A 110 2.01 0.40 7.74
N PHE A 111 3.27 0.08 7.50
CA PHE A 111 3.68 -1.24 7.02
C PHE A 111 3.37 -2.37 8.02
N LEU A 112 3.63 -2.14 9.32
CA LEU A 112 3.35 -3.14 10.36
C LEU A 112 1.84 -3.28 10.60
N LEU A 113 1.08 -2.19 10.59
CA LEU A 113 -0.37 -2.23 10.73
C LEU A 113 -1.01 -3.03 9.58
N TYR A 114 -0.67 -2.68 8.34
CA TYR A 114 -1.12 -3.43 7.16
C TYR A 114 -0.75 -4.91 7.24
N GLY A 115 0.50 -5.19 7.63
CA GLY A 115 0.95 -6.57 7.82
C GLY A 115 0.11 -7.34 8.84
N LYS A 116 -0.23 -6.71 9.98
CA LYS A 116 -1.08 -7.32 11.01
C LYS A 116 -2.50 -7.59 10.52
N GLU A 117 -3.09 -6.65 9.77
CA GLU A 117 -4.41 -6.85 9.12
C GLU A 117 -4.38 -8.03 8.15
N LEU A 118 -3.35 -8.09 7.30
CA LEU A 118 -3.13 -9.20 6.37
C LEU A 118 -3.01 -10.56 7.07
N LEU A 119 -2.40 -10.61 8.27
CA LEU A 119 -2.33 -11.85 9.05
C LEU A 119 -3.72 -12.35 9.47
N VAL A 120 -4.61 -11.44 9.87
CA VAL A 120 -5.98 -11.78 10.25
C VAL A 120 -6.71 -12.38 9.04
N GLU A 121 -6.63 -11.72 7.89
CA GLU A 121 -7.23 -12.20 6.64
C GLU A 121 -6.71 -13.59 6.25
N LEU A 122 -5.38 -13.79 6.26
CA LEU A 122 -4.78 -15.07 5.91
C LEU A 122 -5.23 -16.21 6.84
N ARG A 123 -5.45 -15.94 8.13
CA ARG A 123 -5.97 -16.92 9.08
C ARG A 123 -7.44 -17.27 8.80
N GLN A 124 -8.26 -16.26 8.47
CA GLN A 124 -9.67 -16.45 8.12
C GLN A 124 -9.85 -17.35 6.89
N ILE A 125 -9.00 -17.18 5.87
CA ILE A 125 -9.03 -18.02 4.65
C ILE A 125 -8.26 -19.34 4.80
N GLY A 126 -7.87 -19.73 6.03
CA GLY A 126 -7.21 -21.01 6.33
C GLY A 126 -5.71 -21.08 6.00
N LYS A 127 -5.05 -20.00 5.55
CA LYS A 127 -3.60 -19.96 5.25
C LYS A 127 -2.75 -19.73 6.51
N VAL A 128 -2.99 -20.51 7.56
CA VAL A 128 -2.39 -20.35 8.89
C VAL A 128 -0.86 -20.41 8.84
N ARG A 129 -0.28 -21.34 8.04
CA ARG A 129 1.18 -21.48 7.92
C ARG A 129 1.83 -20.22 7.30
N THR A 130 1.23 -19.66 6.26
CA THR A 130 1.70 -18.41 5.64
C THR A 130 1.60 -17.24 6.61
N ALA A 131 0.48 -17.14 7.35
CA ALA A 131 0.31 -16.14 8.39
C ALA A 131 1.41 -16.24 9.46
N GLY A 132 1.77 -17.46 9.91
CA GLY A 132 2.87 -17.68 10.85
C GLY A 132 4.23 -17.22 10.33
N THR A 133 4.55 -17.47 9.03
CA THR A 133 5.81 -17.00 8.43
C THR A 133 5.86 -15.47 8.34
N TYR A 134 4.77 -14.82 7.96
CA TYR A 134 4.68 -13.37 7.91
C TYR A 134 4.75 -12.73 9.30
N GLN A 135 4.08 -13.33 10.29
CA GLN A 135 4.14 -12.87 11.68
C GLN A 135 5.58 -12.83 12.20
N ASN A 136 6.38 -13.90 11.95
CA ASN A 136 7.77 -13.94 12.38
C ASN A 136 8.62 -12.82 11.74
N ALA A 137 8.41 -12.55 10.46
CA ALA A 137 9.11 -11.49 9.76
C ALA A 137 8.70 -10.09 10.28
N LEU A 138 7.40 -9.85 10.49
CA LEU A 138 6.89 -8.61 11.05
C LEU A 138 7.39 -8.37 12.47
N ASN A 139 7.39 -9.38 13.34
CA ASN A 139 7.91 -9.29 14.70
C ASN A 139 9.42 -8.93 14.72
N SER A 140 10.18 -9.48 13.78
CA SER A 140 11.60 -9.14 13.63
C SER A 140 11.79 -7.69 13.19
N PHE A 141 11.00 -7.22 12.22
CA PHE A 141 11.05 -5.85 11.74
C PHE A 141 10.56 -4.86 12.80
N GLU A 142 9.51 -5.18 13.55
CA GLU A 142 8.99 -4.38 14.66
C GLU A 142 10.07 -4.19 15.75
N ARG A 143 10.83 -5.25 16.10
CA ARG A 143 11.96 -5.13 17.03
C ARG A 143 13.06 -4.21 16.52
N PHE A 144 13.39 -4.28 15.22
CA PHE A 144 14.34 -3.36 14.60
C PHE A 144 13.86 -1.91 14.68
N ARG A 145 12.57 -1.67 14.43
CA ARG A 145 11.99 -0.33 14.51
C ARG A 145 12.01 0.23 15.94
N GLY A 146 11.75 -0.59 16.94
CA GLY A 146 11.80 -0.22 18.36
C GLY A 146 11.05 1.07 18.65
N HIS A 147 11.72 2.04 19.25
CA HIS A 147 11.12 3.36 19.59
C HIS A 147 10.78 4.24 18.38
N ARG A 148 11.26 3.92 17.18
CA ARG A 148 10.92 4.68 15.96
C ARG A 148 9.47 4.46 15.50
N GLY A 149 8.75 3.50 16.10
CA GLY A 149 7.39 3.16 15.76
C GLY A 149 7.24 2.53 14.37
N ASP A 150 6.01 2.44 13.91
CA ASP A 150 5.70 1.92 12.57
C ASP A 150 6.09 2.93 11.47
N ILE A 151 6.11 2.50 10.22
CA ILE A 151 6.52 3.31 9.08
C ILE A 151 5.40 3.38 8.03
N PRO A 152 5.08 4.57 7.48
CA PRO A 152 4.18 4.67 6.35
C PRO A 152 4.66 3.80 5.17
N LEU A 153 3.72 3.13 4.48
CA LEU A 153 4.03 2.25 3.35
C LEU A 153 4.77 2.95 2.22
N ASP A 154 4.49 4.22 1.99
CA ASP A 154 5.10 5.06 0.96
C ASP A 154 6.49 5.59 1.34
N GLU A 155 6.84 5.56 2.62
CA GLU A 155 8.16 5.92 3.11
C GLU A 155 9.13 4.73 3.19
N LEU A 156 8.64 3.49 3.01
CA LEU A 156 9.49 2.31 3.03
C LEU A 156 10.42 2.29 1.81
N ASP A 157 11.71 2.51 2.05
CA ASP A 157 12.74 2.64 1.01
C ASP A 157 13.85 1.58 1.13
N SER A 158 14.75 1.57 0.12
CA SER A 158 15.89 0.65 0.08
C SER A 158 16.88 0.89 1.21
N ASN A 159 17.09 2.12 1.65
CA ASN A 159 18.05 2.44 2.71
C ASN A 159 17.62 1.85 4.04
N GLN A 160 16.31 1.87 4.31
CA GLN A 160 15.75 1.26 5.52
C GLN A 160 15.91 -0.26 5.50
N MET A 161 15.72 -0.90 4.35
CA MET A 161 15.90 -2.35 4.21
C MET A 161 17.37 -2.75 4.33
N ILE A 162 18.30 -1.97 3.79
CA ILE A 162 19.76 -2.16 3.98
C ILE A 162 20.13 -2.00 5.46
N THR A 163 19.61 -0.97 6.12
CA THR A 163 19.85 -0.75 7.55
C THR A 163 19.29 -1.90 8.40
N TYR A 164 18.12 -2.41 8.06
CA TYR A 164 17.54 -3.57 8.72
C TYR A 164 18.38 -4.83 8.50
N GLU A 165 18.88 -5.07 7.28
CA GLU A 165 19.79 -6.20 7.01
C GLU A 165 21.07 -6.11 7.83
N SER A 166 21.66 -4.91 7.94
CA SER A 166 22.85 -4.66 8.73
C SER A 166 22.59 -4.91 10.22
N TRP A 167 21.43 -4.49 10.73
CA TRP A 167 21.03 -4.75 12.10
C TRP A 167 20.85 -6.26 12.37
N LEU A 168 20.23 -7.01 11.45
CA LEU A 168 20.11 -8.48 11.56
C LEU A 168 21.49 -9.15 11.63
N LYS A 169 22.45 -8.72 10.80
CA LYS A 169 23.84 -9.21 10.83
C LYS A 169 24.50 -8.90 12.17
N GLY A 170 24.32 -7.67 12.67
CA GLY A 170 24.88 -7.23 13.97
C GLY A 170 24.29 -7.97 15.17
N THR A 171 23.06 -8.47 15.08
CA THR A 171 22.41 -9.32 16.12
C THR A 171 22.72 -10.80 15.99
N GLY A 172 23.62 -11.21 15.09
CA GLY A 172 24.05 -12.60 14.91
C GLY A 172 23.06 -13.47 14.14
N VAL A 173 22.09 -12.88 13.43
CA VAL A 173 21.14 -13.61 12.59
C VAL A 173 21.87 -14.16 11.36
N CYS A 174 21.76 -15.48 11.11
CA CYS A 174 22.41 -16.11 9.96
C CYS A 174 21.82 -15.63 8.61
N PRO A 175 22.62 -15.67 7.51
CA PRO A 175 22.20 -15.13 6.20
C PRO A 175 20.88 -15.71 5.68
N ASN A 176 20.65 -16.99 5.84
CA ASN A 176 19.41 -17.64 5.40
C ASN A 176 18.18 -17.17 6.18
N THR A 177 18.31 -16.87 7.46
CA THR A 177 17.22 -16.32 8.28
C THR A 177 16.98 -14.86 7.93
N SER A 178 18.03 -14.06 7.70
CA SER A 178 17.91 -12.70 7.21
C SER A 178 17.16 -12.66 5.87
N SER A 179 17.60 -13.48 4.91
CA SER A 179 16.94 -13.65 3.62
C SER A 179 15.48 -14.11 3.75
N TYR A 180 15.19 -15.01 4.69
CA TYR A 180 13.81 -15.42 4.97
C TYR A 180 12.95 -14.26 5.41
N TYR A 181 13.42 -13.41 6.33
CA TYR A 181 12.69 -12.20 6.73
C TYR A 181 12.48 -11.25 5.56
N MET A 182 13.53 -10.95 4.78
CA MET A 182 13.46 -10.05 3.62
C MET A 182 12.44 -10.53 2.58
N ARG A 183 12.40 -11.81 2.27
CA ARG A 183 11.43 -12.38 1.30
C ARG A 183 9.99 -12.25 1.78
N ASN A 184 9.73 -12.49 3.07
CA ASN A 184 8.39 -12.38 3.62
C ASN A 184 7.92 -10.92 3.70
N LEU A 185 8.77 -9.98 4.15
CA LEU A 185 8.45 -8.56 4.15
C LEU A 185 8.23 -8.02 2.72
N ARG A 186 9.04 -8.46 1.75
CA ARG A 186 8.83 -8.15 0.33
C ARG A 186 7.50 -8.65 -0.18
N ALA A 187 7.09 -9.85 0.20
CA ALA A 187 5.79 -10.41 -0.20
C ALA A 187 4.62 -9.58 0.37
N ILE A 188 4.71 -9.15 1.64
CA ILE A 188 3.72 -8.26 2.26
C ILE A 188 3.67 -6.91 1.53
N TYR A 189 4.82 -6.29 1.27
CA TYR A 189 4.89 -5.01 0.55
C TYR A 189 4.31 -5.11 -0.87
N ASN A 190 4.69 -6.15 -1.62
CA ASN A 190 4.19 -6.36 -2.98
C ASN A 190 2.67 -6.59 -3.00
N ARG A 191 2.12 -7.19 -1.95
CA ARG A 191 0.66 -7.32 -1.82
C ARG A 191 0.02 -5.95 -1.60
N ALA A 192 0.57 -5.09 -0.75
CA ALA A 192 0.11 -3.71 -0.59
C ALA A 192 0.16 -2.91 -1.91
N VAL A 193 1.21 -3.14 -2.73
CA VAL A 193 1.30 -2.56 -4.09
C VAL A 193 0.19 -3.10 -4.99
N SER A 194 -0.06 -4.41 -5.00
CA SER A 194 -1.11 -5.03 -5.83
C SER A 194 -2.52 -4.58 -5.43
N GLU A 195 -2.73 -4.25 -4.16
CA GLU A 195 -3.96 -3.68 -3.64
C GLU A 195 -4.06 -2.16 -3.86
N GLY A 196 -3.03 -1.53 -4.45
CA GLY A 196 -2.98 -0.11 -4.76
C GLY A 196 -2.82 0.81 -3.55
N LEU A 197 -2.36 0.28 -2.40
CA LEU A 197 -2.10 1.07 -1.19
C LEU A 197 -0.86 1.95 -1.33
N VAL A 198 0.10 1.52 -2.13
CA VAL A 198 1.36 2.21 -2.36
C VAL A 198 1.86 1.98 -3.79
N VAL A 199 2.58 2.96 -4.33
CA VAL A 199 3.27 2.83 -5.62
C VAL A 199 4.55 2.02 -5.42
N GLN A 200 4.86 1.10 -6.36
CA GLN A 200 6.07 0.27 -6.29
C GLN A 200 7.35 1.10 -6.32
N ARG A 201 8.14 1.04 -5.24
CA ARG A 201 9.45 1.70 -5.10
C ARG A 201 10.62 0.72 -4.98
N ASN A 202 10.35 -0.59 -5.05
CA ASN A 202 11.34 -1.67 -4.96
C ASN A 202 12.28 -1.57 -3.74
N PRO A 203 11.76 -1.44 -2.50
CA PRO A 203 12.61 -1.25 -1.31
C PRO A 203 13.55 -2.43 -1.03
N PHE A 204 13.24 -3.62 -1.56
CA PHE A 204 14.05 -4.84 -1.37
C PHE A 204 15.04 -5.12 -2.50
N LYS A 205 15.33 -4.14 -3.39
CA LYS A 205 16.20 -4.34 -4.56
C LYS A 205 17.65 -4.63 -4.16
N HIS A 206 18.14 -4.02 -3.08
CA HIS A 206 19.55 -4.04 -2.71
C HIS A 206 19.86 -4.89 -1.46
N VAL A 207 18.90 -5.72 -1.01
CA VAL A 207 19.10 -6.64 0.11
C VAL A 207 19.14 -8.10 -0.36
N TYR A 208 19.84 -8.94 0.40
CA TYR A 208 19.96 -10.35 0.06
C TYR A 208 18.65 -11.11 0.29
N THR A 209 18.17 -11.73 -0.77
CA THR A 209 16.94 -12.56 -0.76
C THR A 209 17.19 -13.99 -1.28
N GLY A 210 18.44 -14.38 -1.45
CA GLY A 210 18.86 -15.72 -1.88
C GLY A 210 18.75 -16.78 -0.78
N ILE A 211 19.23 -17.97 -1.10
CA ILE A 211 19.34 -19.10 -0.15
C ILE A 211 20.75 -19.67 -0.28
N ASP A 212 21.54 -19.55 0.79
CA ASP A 212 22.85 -20.16 0.86
C ASP A 212 22.74 -21.66 1.09
N LYS A 213 23.66 -22.41 0.48
CA LYS A 213 23.75 -23.86 0.71
C LYS A 213 24.10 -24.12 2.17
N THR A 214 23.25 -24.84 2.87
CA THR A 214 23.52 -25.30 4.23
C THR A 214 24.21 -26.66 4.20
N LYS A 215 25.17 -26.88 5.10
CA LYS A 215 25.75 -28.22 5.29
C LYS A 215 24.65 -29.12 5.86
N LYS A 216 24.26 -30.13 5.07
CA LYS A 216 23.31 -31.13 5.53
C LYS A 216 24.01 -31.94 6.64
N ARG A 217 23.39 -32.01 7.80
CA ARG A 217 23.86 -32.83 8.92
C ARG A 217 23.33 -34.29 8.84
N ALA A 218 22.88 -34.71 7.66
CA ALA A 218 22.47 -36.07 7.44
C ALA A 218 23.70 -36.99 7.57
N VAL A 219 23.63 -37.94 8.45
CA VAL A 219 24.61 -39.00 8.60
C VAL A 219 24.29 -40.15 7.65
N SER A 220 25.31 -40.87 7.21
CA SER A 220 25.11 -42.04 6.35
C SER A 220 24.38 -43.16 7.10
N LEU A 221 23.72 -44.04 6.35
CA LEU A 221 22.99 -45.18 6.91
C LEU A 221 23.91 -46.10 7.73
N SER A 222 25.20 -46.19 7.33
CA SER A 222 26.23 -46.95 8.08
C SER A 222 26.47 -46.38 9.49
N VAL A 223 26.47 -45.04 9.62
CA VAL A 223 26.61 -44.39 10.94
C VAL A 223 25.39 -44.64 11.80
N ILE A 224 24.18 -44.58 11.23
CA ILE A 224 22.93 -44.89 11.95
C ILE A 224 22.93 -46.33 12.43
N ARG A 225 23.36 -47.30 11.60
CA ARG A 225 23.47 -48.70 11.99
C ARG A 225 24.46 -48.89 13.14
N ARG A 226 25.63 -48.21 13.08
CA ARG A 226 26.62 -48.27 14.20
C ARG A 226 26.07 -47.69 15.48
N ILE A 227 25.28 -46.61 15.42
CA ILE A 227 24.64 -46.03 16.61
C ILE A 227 23.60 -47.02 17.20
N ARG A 228 22.81 -47.67 16.34
CA ARG A 228 21.84 -48.68 16.77
C ARG A 228 22.50 -49.88 17.45
N ASP A 229 23.67 -50.31 16.99
CA ASP A 229 24.39 -51.49 17.45
C ASP A 229 25.33 -51.15 18.62
N LEU A 230 25.30 -49.91 19.17
CA LEU A 230 25.95 -49.56 20.43
C LEU A 230 25.07 -50.01 21.61
N ASP A 231 25.57 -50.91 22.42
CA ASP A 231 24.98 -51.24 23.75
C ASP A 231 25.12 -49.99 24.64
N LEU A 232 23.99 -49.38 25.01
CA LEU A 232 23.88 -48.28 25.94
C LEU A 232 23.47 -48.78 27.32
#